data_a4862e6c42541792bc354f535614555b
#
_entry.id   a4862e6c42541792bc354f535614555b
#
_cell.length_a   1.000
_cell.length_b   1.000
_cell.length_c   1.000
_cell.angle_alpha   90.00
_cell.angle_beta   90.00
_cell.angle_gamma   90.00
#
_symmetry.space_group_name_H-M   'P 1'
#
loop_
_entity.id
_entity.type
_entity.pdbx_description
1 polymer ?
#
loop_
_entity_poly.entity_id
_entity_poly.type
_entity_poly.pdbx_seq_one_letter_code
_entity_poly.pdbx_strand_id
1 'polypeptide(L)'
;MSLIVRPIVGRRAKISALGTYVPPDVITNKDLEKLVDTNDQWIVERTGIRERHKLAKGLGVSDMCTEAAKKCLAARGIEPDKIGEFGVEVVIVGTVTPDMMYPATACLVQNKIGAKGAWGFDVSAGCSGFVFALQAGVALVESGAHAKVLVCGGDANTRMTDYTDRATCVLFGDGAGAVLIEPAEEGEIGFIDYVHEIDGSGGVSLNMPGGGSLNPSTHETVDKKMHYIHQDGQAVYKFAVRKMAEVTTKVLERNGVTGADLGCFIPHQANKRIITATATRLGMDPERVIINIEKYGNTSSGSIPLAMETAIEQGKLKKGDLVLLAAAGAGFTSGAVLLRWEI
;
A
#
# COMPACT_ATOMS: atom_id res chain seq x y z
N MET A 1 18.32 -21.65 -11.74
CA MET A 1 18.56 -21.64 -10.26
C MET A 1 17.26 -22.10 -9.60
N SER A 2 17.25 -23.13 -8.75
CA SER A 2 16.03 -23.55 -8.09
C SER A 2 15.79 -22.60 -6.90
N LEU A 3 14.62 -21.94 -6.86
CA LEU A 3 14.18 -21.15 -5.71
C LEU A 3 14.13 -22.06 -4.47
N ILE A 4 14.68 -21.56 -3.36
CA ILE A 4 14.47 -22.18 -2.05
C ILE A 4 13.10 -21.69 -1.58
N VAL A 5 12.08 -22.47 -1.84
CA VAL A 5 10.70 -22.07 -1.50
C VAL A 5 10.38 -22.52 -0.07
N ARG A 6 9.83 -21.63 0.72
CA ARG A 6 9.35 -21.90 2.08
C ARG A 6 8.44 -23.15 2.09
N PRO A 7 8.69 -24.14 2.97
CA PRO A 7 7.78 -25.26 3.11
C PRO A 7 6.42 -24.77 3.65
N ILE A 8 5.35 -25.09 2.95
CA ILE A 8 3.97 -24.73 3.31
C ILE A 8 3.27 -26.02 3.78
N VAL A 9 2.69 -25.94 4.97
CA VAL A 9 1.78 -26.97 5.46
C VAL A 9 0.38 -26.59 5.00
N GLY A 10 0.01 -27.04 3.81
CA GLY A 10 -1.27 -26.70 3.21
C GLY A 10 -1.14 -26.42 1.71
N ARG A 11 -1.86 -25.43 1.22
CA ARG A 11 -1.86 -24.99 -0.17
C ARG A 11 -1.15 -23.65 -0.33
N ARG A 12 -0.67 -23.38 -1.54
CA ARG A 12 -0.12 -22.05 -1.87
C ARG A 12 -1.25 -21.06 -2.15
N ALA A 13 -0.95 -19.78 -1.94
CA ALA A 13 -1.82 -18.68 -2.28
C ALA A 13 -1.24 -17.89 -3.47
N LYS A 14 -2.11 -17.30 -4.29
CA LYS A 14 -1.74 -16.38 -5.36
C LYS A 14 -2.61 -15.12 -5.32
N ILE A 15 -2.13 -14.04 -5.95
CA ILE A 15 -2.99 -12.95 -6.40
C ILE A 15 -3.68 -13.43 -7.67
N SER A 16 -5.01 -13.40 -7.69
CA SER A 16 -5.84 -13.83 -8.83
C SER A 16 -6.52 -12.68 -9.57
N ALA A 17 -6.56 -11.49 -8.95
CA ALA A 17 -7.06 -10.27 -9.57
C ALA A 17 -6.52 -9.02 -8.86
N LEU A 18 -6.52 -7.90 -9.59
CA LEU A 18 -6.14 -6.57 -9.12
C LEU A 18 -7.18 -5.55 -9.60
N GLY A 19 -7.45 -4.55 -8.80
CA GLY A 19 -8.21 -3.37 -9.20
C GLY A 19 -7.78 -2.16 -8.39
N THR A 20 -7.87 -0.98 -8.97
CA THR A 20 -7.44 0.27 -8.30
C THR A 20 -8.46 1.37 -8.47
N TYR A 21 -8.36 2.36 -7.60
CA TYR A 21 -9.14 3.59 -7.70
C TYR A 21 -8.33 4.80 -7.28
N VAL A 22 -8.37 5.82 -8.09
CA VAL A 22 -7.79 7.13 -7.83
C VAL A 22 -8.88 8.17 -7.96
N PRO A 23 -9.06 9.08 -6.97
CA PRO A 23 -10.02 10.17 -7.08
C PRO A 23 -9.74 11.07 -8.28
N PRO A 24 -10.77 11.65 -8.93
CA PRO A 24 -10.57 12.46 -10.14
C PRO A 24 -9.97 13.85 -9.87
N ASP A 25 -10.15 14.39 -8.66
CA ASP A 25 -9.66 15.72 -8.32
C ASP A 25 -8.14 15.70 -8.12
N VAL A 26 -7.44 16.63 -8.77
CA VAL A 26 -5.98 16.73 -8.77
C VAL A 26 -5.53 17.99 -8.04
N ILE A 27 -4.49 17.88 -7.23
CA ILE A 27 -3.73 19.00 -6.66
C ILE A 27 -2.35 19.01 -7.32
N THR A 28 -2.03 20.07 -8.05
CA THR A 28 -0.72 20.26 -8.70
C THR A 28 0.27 20.95 -7.77
N ASN A 29 1.56 20.90 -8.12
CA ASN A 29 2.57 21.68 -7.40
C ASN A 29 2.29 23.19 -7.47
N LYS A 30 1.75 23.68 -8.61
CA LYS A 30 1.34 25.09 -8.76
C LYS A 30 0.20 25.49 -7.82
N ASP A 31 -0.66 24.57 -7.45
CA ASP A 31 -1.71 24.85 -6.45
C ASP A 31 -1.12 25.00 -5.05
N LEU A 32 -0.09 24.22 -4.74
CA LEU A 32 0.62 24.31 -3.47
C LEU A 32 1.47 25.58 -3.34
N GLU A 33 2.01 26.10 -4.43
CA GLU A 33 2.71 27.39 -4.49
C GLU A 33 1.85 28.57 -3.98
N LYS A 34 0.52 28.43 -4.07
CA LYS A 34 -0.44 29.43 -3.58
C LYS A 34 -0.68 29.34 -2.08
N LEU A 35 -0.29 28.22 -1.44
CA LEU A 35 -0.61 27.90 -0.04
C LEU A 35 0.61 28.05 0.88
N VAL A 36 1.80 27.66 0.41
CA VAL A 36 3.05 27.64 1.18
C VAL A 36 4.22 28.13 0.33
N ASP A 37 5.29 28.59 0.97
CA ASP A 37 6.53 29.02 0.29
C ASP A 37 7.26 27.82 -0.34
N THR A 38 6.90 27.46 -1.56
CA THR A 38 7.47 26.35 -2.35
C THR A 38 7.41 26.65 -3.85
N ASN A 39 7.97 25.75 -4.67
CA ASN A 39 7.80 25.79 -6.13
C ASN A 39 7.90 24.38 -6.72
N ASP A 40 7.41 24.21 -7.97
CA ASP A 40 7.39 22.91 -8.66
C ASP A 40 8.77 22.28 -8.74
N GLN A 41 9.80 23.05 -9.10
CA GLN A 41 11.17 22.53 -9.22
C GLN A 41 11.67 21.94 -7.90
N TRP A 42 11.48 22.65 -6.79
CA TRP A 42 11.90 22.18 -5.45
C TRP A 42 11.18 20.89 -5.04
N ILE A 43 9.86 20.82 -5.29
CA ILE A 43 9.07 19.63 -4.95
C ILE A 43 9.55 18.42 -5.78
N VAL A 44 9.69 18.59 -7.10
CA VAL A 44 10.12 17.52 -8.00
C VAL A 44 11.53 17.03 -7.68
N GLU A 45 12.49 17.93 -7.44
CA GLU A 45 13.87 17.55 -7.10
C GLU A 45 13.96 16.79 -5.77
N ARG A 46 13.11 17.12 -4.80
CA ARG A 46 13.13 16.53 -3.46
C ARG A 46 12.33 15.24 -3.35
N THR A 47 11.24 15.11 -4.10
CA THR A 47 10.26 14.03 -3.92
C THR A 47 10.01 13.21 -5.17
N GLY A 48 10.14 13.81 -6.34
CA GLY A 48 9.70 13.29 -7.64
C GLY A 48 8.24 13.59 -7.95
N ILE A 49 7.47 14.24 -7.05
CA ILE A 49 6.02 14.44 -7.18
C ILE A 49 5.72 15.67 -8.05
N ARG A 50 4.80 15.51 -9.01
CA ARG A 50 4.25 16.60 -9.83
C ARG A 50 2.82 16.93 -9.47
N GLU A 51 2.03 15.89 -9.17
CA GLU A 51 0.63 16.02 -8.80
C GLU A 51 0.23 14.94 -7.79
N ARG A 52 -0.89 15.12 -7.13
CA ARG A 52 -1.53 14.16 -6.24
C ARG A 52 -3.03 14.28 -6.36
N HIS A 53 -3.70 13.18 -6.10
CA HIS A 53 -5.15 13.12 -6.17
C HIS A 53 -5.77 13.38 -4.80
N LYS A 54 -6.99 13.90 -4.80
CA LYS A 54 -7.73 14.27 -3.60
C LYS A 54 -9.13 13.72 -3.64
N LEU A 55 -9.52 13.04 -2.57
CA LEU A 55 -10.88 12.50 -2.41
C LEU A 55 -11.90 13.62 -2.20
N ALA A 56 -13.01 13.54 -2.92
CA ALA A 56 -14.12 14.50 -2.81
C ALA A 56 -14.71 14.53 -1.39
N LYS A 57 -15.19 15.70 -0.98
CA LYS A 57 -15.82 15.87 0.34
C LYS A 57 -17.03 14.94 0.48
N GLY A 58 -17.18 14.34 1.65
CA GLY A 58 -18.29 13.42 1.97
C GLY A 58 -18.02 11.95 1.60
N LEU A 59 -16.87 11.64 0.97
CA LEU A 59 -16.42 10.28 0.75
C LEU A 59 -15.29 9.93 1.73
N GLY A 60 -15.13 8.64 2.03
CA GLY A 60 -14.10 8.09 2.90
C GLY A 60 -13.22 7.06 2.20
N VAL A 61 -12.28 6.49 2.93
CA VAL A 61 -11.40 5.42 2.42
C VAL A 61 -12.20 4.20 1.98
N SER A 62 -13.28 3.88 2.69
CA SER A 62 -14.15 2.76 2.32
C SER A 62 -14.76 2.91 0.92
N ASP A 63 -15.02 4.16 0.45
CA ASP A 63 -15.52 4.40 -0.90
C ASP A 63 -14.45 4.08 -1.95
N MET A 64 -13.22 4.55 -1.75
CA MET A 64 -12.10 4.24 -2.65
C MET A 64 -11.80 2.75 -2.70
N CYS A 65 -11.73 2.09 -1.54
CA CYS A 65 -11.52 0.65 -1.44
C CYS A 65 -12.66 -0.14 -2.09
N THR A 66 -13.90 0.33 -2.00
CA THR A 66 -15.07 -0.27 -2.65
C THR A 66 -14.94 -0.24 -4.17
N GLU A 67 -14.58 0.90 -4.75
CA GLU A 67 -14.41 1.00 -6.20
C GLU A 67 -13.21 0.18 -6.71
N ALA A 68 -12.11 0.16 -5.96
CA ALA A 68 -10.98 -0.72 -6.25
C ALA A 68 -11.37 -2.21 -6.18
N ALA A 69 -12.12 -2.60 -5.14
CA ALA A 69 -12.62 -3.96 -4.95
C ALA A 69 -13.55 -4.40 -6.08
N LYS A 70 -14.49 -3.55 -6.50
CA LYS A 70 -15.38 -3.83 -7.64
C LYS A 70 -14.60 -4.08 -8.93
N LYS A 71 -13.60 -3.22 -9.22
CA LYS A 71 -12.73 -3.43 -10.39
C LYS A 71 -11.90 -4.71 -10.29
N CYS A 72 -11.36 -5.01 -9.11
CA CYS A 72 -10.64 -6.24 -8.84
C CYS A 72 -11.52 -7.47 -9.13
N LEU A 73 -12.73 -7.49 -8.61
CA LEU A 73 -13.67 -8.61 -8.81
C LEU A 73 -14.18 -8.69 -10.26
N ALA A 74 -14.39 -7.55 -10.93
CA ALA A 74 -14.69 -7.51 -12.35
C ALA A 74 -13.54 -8.08 -13.20
N ALA A 75 -12.29 -7.77 -12.89
CA ALA A 75 -11.11 -8.35 -13.51
C ALA A 75 -11.02 -9.88 -13.30
N ARG A 76 -11.57 -10.38 -12.19
CA ARG A 76 -11.74 -11.83 -11.93
C ARG A 76 -12.93 -12.44 -12.70
N GLY A 77 -13.70 -11.65 -13.44
CA GLY A 77 -14.89 -12.07 -14.18
C GLY A 77 -16.17 -12.10 -13.34
N ILE A 78 -16.21 -11.39 -12.22
CA ILE A 78 -17.37 -11.33 -11.32
C ILE A 78 -18.12 -10.03 -11.55
N GLU A 79 -19.37 -10.14 -12.00
CA GLU A 79 -20.25 -8.98 -12.15
C GLU A 79 -20.62 -8.35 -10.80
N PRO A 80 -20.81 -7.01 -10.74
CA PRO A 80 -21.06 -6.30 -9.48
C PRO A 80 -22.23 -6.81 -8.66
N ASP A 81 -23.30 -7.26 -9.31
CA ASP A 81 -24.50 -7.81 -8.67
C ASP A 81 -24.32 -9.23 -8.15
N LYS A 82 -23.25 -9.92 -8.56
CA LYS A 82 -22.93 -11.30 -8.18
C LYS A 82 -21.82 -11.43 -7.14
N ILE A 83 -21.28 -10.33 -6.64
CA ILE A 83 -20.19 -10.35 -5.66
C ILE A 83 -20.57 -11.16 -4.41
N GLY A 84 -21.81 -11.02 -3.93
CA GLY A 84 -22.31 -11.78 -2.79
C GLY A 84 -22.44 -13.30 -3.07
N GLU A 85 -22.73 -13.69 -4.31
CA GLU A 85 -22.84 -15.09 -4.73
C GLU A 85 -21.45 -15.70 -4.97
N PHE A 86 -20.47 -14.89 -5.38
CA PHE A 86 -19.10 -15.34 -5.58
C PHE A 86 -18.45 -15.85 -4.29
N GLY A 87 -18.91 -15.36 -3.14
CA GLY A 87 -18.51 -15.87 -1.83
C GLY A 87 -17.13 -15.40 -1.40
N VAL A 88 -16.84 -14.09 -1.53
CA VAL A 88 -15.73 -13.48 -0.76
C VAL A 88 -15.94 -13.78 0.71
N GLU A 89 -14.94 -14.37 1.37
CA GLU A 89 -15.06 -14.89 2.74
C GLU A 89 -14.46 -13.93 3.76
N VAL A 90 -13.42 -13.18 3.37
CA VAL A 90 -12.73 -12.24 4.25
C VAL A 90 -12.42 -10.95 3.49
N VAL A 91 -12.59 -9.81 4.15
CA VAL A 91 -12.16 -8.49 3.68
C VAL A 91 -11.14 -7.92 4.66
N ILE A 92 -9.93 -7.62 4.19
CA ILE A 92 -8.87 -7.00 5.00
C ILE A 92 -8.52 -5.65 4.38
N VAL A 93 -8.48 -4.59 5.20
CA VAL A 93 -8.13 -3.25 4.72
C VAL A 93 -6.89 -2.73 5.44
N GLY A 94 -5.81 -2.49 4.69
CA GLY A 94 -4.63 -1.77 5.16
C GLY A 94 -4.87 -0.26 5.07
N THR A 95 -5.06 0.41 6.21
CA THR A 95 -5.28 1.87 6.25
C THR A 95 -4.85 2.47 7.59
N VAL A 96 -4.46 3.75 7.57
CA VAL A 96 -4.24 4.59 8.76
C VAL A 96 -5.16 5.81 8.79
N THR A 97 -6.03 5.92 7.79
CA THR A 97 -7.01 7.00 7.68
C THR A 97 -8.44 6.44 7.55
N PRO A 98 -8.87 5.56 8.49
CA PRO A 98 -10.19 4.93 8.40
C PRO A 98 -11.30 6.00 8.34
N ASP A 99 -12.45 5.64 7.81
CA ASP A 99 -13.62 6.53 7.75
C ASP A 99 -14.01 7.05 9.16
N MET A 100 -13.85 6.19 10.17
CA MET A 100 -14.09 6.46 11.59
C MET A 100 -13.33 5.47 12.46
N MET A 101 -13.18 5.75 13.76
CA MET A 101 -12.45 4.87 14.69
C MET A 101 -13.08 3.46 14.79
N TYR A 102 -14.38 3.37 14.71
CA TYR A 102 -15.15 2.12 14.60
C TYR A 102 -16.52 2.44 13.95
N PRO A 103 -17.12 1.50 13.18
CA PRO A 103 -16.60 0.17 12.84
C PRO A 103 -15.34 0.22 11.97
N ALA A 104 -14.66 -0.93 11.80
CA ALA A 104 -13.55 -1.06 10.89
C ALA A 104 -13.95 -0.71 9.45
N THR A 105 -13.02 -0.16 8.67
CA THR A 105 -13.22 0.15 7.24
C THR A 105 -13.60 -1.10 6.45
N ALA A 106 -13.05 -2.25 6.81
CA ALA A 106 -13.40 -3.54 6.23
C ALA A 106 -14.91 -3.87 6.32
N CYS A 107 -15.57 -3.49 7.43
CA CYS A 107 -17.02 -3.68 7.59
C CYS A 107 -17.82 -2.83 6.57
N LEU A 108 -17.35 -1.59 6.33
CA LEU A 108 -17.99 -0.69 5.39
C LEU A 108 -17.79 -1.16 3.95
N VAL A 109 -16.58 -1.57 3.60
CA VAL A 109 -16.26 -2.14 2.28
C VAL A 109 -17.08 -3.41 2.05
N GLN A 110 -17.11 -4.34 3.00
CA GLN A 110 -17.88 -5.58 2.94
C GLN A 110 -19.37 -5.30 2.60
N ASN A 111 -19.97 -4.35 3.30
CA ASN A 111 -21.37 -3.96 3.06
C ASN A 111 -21.55 -3.31 1.68
N LYS A 112 -20.67 -2.37 1.29
CA LYS A 112 -20.76 -1.61 0.03
C LYS A 112 -20.57 -2.49 -1.21
N ILE A 113 -19.76 -3.55 -1.13
CA ILE A 113 -19.58 -4.53 -2.22
C ILE A 113 -20.62 -5.66 -2.19
N GLY A 114 -21.46 -5.71 -1.17
CA GLY A 114 -22.49 -6.77 -1.03
C GLY A 114 -21.94 -8.15 -0.68
N ALA A 115 -20.74 -8.27 -0.12
CA ALA A 115 -20.11 -9.54 0.27
C ALA A 115 -20.74 -10.09 1.57
N LYS A 116 -22.02 -10.44 1.51
CA LYS A 116 -22.79 -10.96 2.65
C LYS A 116 -22.16 -12.26 3.16
N GLY A 117 -21.91 -12.29 4.47
CA GLY A 117 -21.27 -13.45 5.12
C GLY A 117 -19.74 -13.35 5.21
N ALA A 118 -19.10 -12.42 4.51
CA ALA A 118 -17.68 -12.13 4.75
C ALA A 118 -17.48 -11.48 6.12
N TRP A 119 -16.43 -11.89 6.81
CA TRP A 119 -15.91 -11.17 7.97
C TRP A 119 -14.65 -10.37 7.59
N GLY A 120 -14.13 -9.56 8.48
CA GLY A 120 -12.95 -8.79 8.14
C GLY A 120 -12.45 -7.89 9.25
N PHE A 121 -11.32 -7.22 8.98
CA PHE A 121 -10.65 -6.32 9.93
C PHE A 121 -9.71 -5.35 9.19
N ASP A 122 -9.35 -4.26 9.89
CA ASP A 122 -8.36 -3.31 9.40
C ASP A 122 -6.97 -3.63 9.94
N VAL A 123 -5.94 -3.33 9.13
CA VAL A 123 -4.53 -3.40 9.49
C VAL A 123 -3.94 -2.00 9.53
N SER A 124 -3.56 -1.53 10.71
CA SER A 124 -2.87 -0.26 10.90
C SER A 124 -1.36 -0.49 11.00
N ALA A 125 -0.64 -0.25 9.89
CA ALA A 125 0.81 -0.41 9.80
C ALA A 125 1.48 0.70 8.97
N GLY A 126 0.96 1.92 9.02
CA GLY A 126 1.46 3.03 8.22
C GLY A 126 1.43 2.71 6.73
N CYS A 127 2.42 3.21 6.00
CA CYS A 127 2.56 2.95 4.57
C CYS A 127 2.85 1.46 4.25
N SER A 128 3.18 0.64 5.25
CA SER A 128 3.33 -0.82 5.09
C SER A 128 2.00 -1.57 5.22
N GLY A 129 0.88 -0.86 5.45
CA GLY A 129 -0.43 -1.46 5.71
C GLY A 129 -0.85 -2.49 4.68
N PHE A 130 -0.65 -2.20 3.39
CA PHE A 130 -0.98 -3.15 2.33
C PHE A 130 -0.17 -4.45 2.39
N VAL A 131 1.16 -4.39 2.54
CA VAL A 131 1.99 -5.61 2.58
C VAL A 131 1.75 -6.44 3.84
N PHE A 132 1.39 -5.80 4.96
CA PHE A 132 1.00 -6.50 6.19
C PHE A 132 -0.39 -7.15 6.03
N ALA A 133 -1.36 -6.43 5.46
CA ALA A 133 -2.69 -6.96 5.16
C ALA A 133 -2.62 -8.12 4.14
N LEU A 134 -1.76 -7.97 3.10
CA LEU A 134 -1.51 -8.98 2.10
C LEU A 134 -1.01 -10.28 2.74
N GLN A 135 -0.03 -10.19 3.64
CA GLN A 135 0.49 -11.38 4.34
C GLN A 135 -0.55 -12.04 5.25
N ALA A 136 -1.40 -11.25 5.93
CA ALA A 136 -2.50 -11.80 6.71
C ALA A 136 -3.48 -12.58 5.82
N GLY A 137 -3.85 -12.01 4.67
CA GLY A 137 -4.71 -12.68 3.69
C GLY A 137 -4.09 -13.95 3.11
N VAL A 138 -2.80 -13.92 2.78
CA VAL A 138 -2.03 -15.09 2.32
C VAL A 138 -2.07 -16.21 3.37
N ALA A 139 -1.81 -15.88 4.64
CA ALA A 139 -1.82 -16.87 5.71
C ALA A 139 -3.20 -17.54 5.89
N LEU A 140 -4.30 -16.78 5.74
CA LEU A 140 -5.67 -17.31 5.80
C LEU A 140 -5.96 -18.29 4.65
N VAL A 141 -5.45 -18.02 3.44
CA VAL A 141 -5.60 -18.92 2.30
C VAL A 141 -4.68 -20.14 2.44
N GLU A 142 -3.41 -19.95 2.77
CA GLU A 142 -2.43 -21.05 2.89
C GLU A 142 -2.77 -22.03 4.01
N SER A 143 -3.36 -21.53 5.11
CA SER A 143 -3.83 -22.40 6.21
C SER A 143 -5.01 -23.30 5.82
N GLY A 144 -5.66 -23.02 4.70
CA GLY A 144 -6.87 -23.74 4.26
C GLY A 144 -8.16 -23.24 4.92
N ALA A 145 -8.08 -22.25 5.83
CA ALA A 145 -9.25 -21.71 6.53
C ALA A 145 -10.20 -20.96 5.57
N HIS A 146 -9.64 -20.28 4.58
CA HIS A 146 -10.41 -19.49 3.61
C HIS A 146 -9.86 -19.66 2.19
N ALA A 147 -10.74 -19.55 1.19
CA ALA A 147 -10.39 -19.69 -0.21
C ALA A 147 -10.41 -18.35 -0.99
N LYS A 148 -11.12 -17.34 -0.48
CA LYS A 148 -11.33 -16.08 -1.19
C LYS A 148 -11.20 -14.92 -0.22
N VAL A 149 -10.01 -14.32 -0.20
CA VAL A 149 -9.67 -13.20 0.69
C VAL A 149 -9.41 -11.95 -0.16
N LEU A 150 -10.25 -10.94 0.04
CA LEU A 150 -10.07 -9.63 -0.59
C LEU A 150 -9.21 -8.75 0.32
N VAL A 151 -8.09 -8.27 -0.20
CA VAL A 151 -7.19 -7.36 0.51
C VAL A 151 -7.18 -6.02 -0.19
N CYS A 152 -7.56 -4.98 0.54
CA CYS A 152 -7.50 -3.60 0.09
C CYS A 152 -6.35 -2.86 0.79
N GLY A 153 -5.74 -1.91 0.10
CA GLY A 153 -4.87 -0.89 0.69
C GLY A 153 -5.32 0.48 0.21
N GLY A 154 -5.54 1.42 1.11
CA GLY A 154 -5.98 2.75 0.73
C GLY A 154 -5.92 3.75 1.87
N ASP A 155 -5.64 5.00 1.53
CA ASP A 155 -5.61 6.11 2.48
C ASP A 155 -6.12 7.41 1.85
N ALA A 156 -6.79 8.24 2.67
CA ALA A 156 -7.24 9.59 2.36
C ALA A 156 -6.36 10.62 3.09
N ASN A 157 -5.05 10.58 2.79
CA ASN A 157 -4.03 11.38 3.48
C ASN A 157 -4.24 12.88 3.32
N THR A 158 -4.86 13.34 2.24
CA THR A 158 -5.15 14.77 2.03
C THR A 158 -6.07 15.35 3.10
N ARG A 159 -6.84 14.49 3.80
CA ARG A 159 -7.70 14.86 4.93
C ARG A 159 -6.91 15.11 6.21
N MET A 160 -5.77 14.43 6.33
CA MET A 160 -4.89 14.46 7.51
C MET A 160 -3.66 15.34 7.29
N THR A 161 -3.63 16.10 6.19
CA THR A 161 -2.52 16.98 5.81
C THR A 161 -2.80 18.42 6.26
N ASP A 162 -1.87 19.03 7.01
CA ASP A 162 -1.88 20.45 7.29
C ASP A 162 -1.30 21.22 6.09
N TYR A 163 -2.16 21.87 5.32
CA TYR A 163 -1.76 22.67 4.16
C TYR A 163 -1.05 24.01 4.52
N THR A 164 -0.76 24.23 5.79
CA THR A 164 0.13 25.30 6.25
C THR A 164 1.53 24.79 6.63
N ASP A 165 1.71 23.47 6.67
CA ASP A 165 3.02 22.84 6.89
C ASP A 165 3.65 22.44 5.55
N ARG A 166 4.66 23.24 5.13
CA ARG A 166 5.43 22.99 3.91
C ARG A 166 6.13 21.63 3.88
N ALA A 167 6.48 21.05 5.04
CA ALA A 167 7.25 19.82 5.11
C ALA A 167 6.41 18.60 4.71
N THR A 168 5.12 18.63 4.97
CA THR A 168 4.22 17.50 4.75
C THR A 168 3.22 17.70 3.62
N CYS A 169 2.72 18.93 3.39
CA CYS A 169 1.64 19.19 2.43
C CYS A 169 2.00 18.87 0.97
N VAL A 170 3.29 18.79 0.65
CA VAL A 170 3.78 18.50 -0.70
C VAL A 170 3.85 17.00 -1.00
N LEU A 171 3.61 16.12 -0.02
CA LEU A 171 3.91 14.69 -0.15
C LEU A 171 2.69 13.84 -0.51
N PHE A 172 1.60 14.00 0.23
CA PHE A 172 0.53 13.00 0.29
C PHE A 172 -0.57 13.20 -0.74
N GLY A 173 -1.05 12.06 -1.28
CA GLY A 173 -2.23 11.95 -2.10
C GLY A 173 -3.15 10.85 -1.60
N ASP A 174 -4.34 10.76 -2.21
CA ASP A 174 -5.38 9.77 -1.90
C ASP A 174 -5.46 8.73 -3.02
N GLY A 175 -5.71 7.49 -2.64
CA GLY A 175 -5.87 6.39 -3.59
C GLY A 175 -6.03 5.05 -2.88
N ALA A 176 -6.55 4.08 -3.59
CA ALA A 176 -6.73 2.73 -3.09
C ALA A 176 -6.50 1.69 -4.18
N GLY A 177 -6.17 0.47 -3.75
CA GLY A 177 -6.18 -0.69 -4.61
C GLY A 177 -6.61 -1.93 -3.83
N ALA A 178 -7.04 -2.94 -4.56
CA ALA A 178 -7.50 -4.21 -4.02
C ALA A 178 -6.93 -5.38 -4.82
N VAL A 179 -6.60 -6.45 -4.13
CA VAL A 179 -6.24 -7.74 -4.74
C VAL A 179 -7.11 -8.84 -4.17
N LEU A 180 -7.45 -9.81 -4.99
CA LEU A 180 -8.08 -11.04 -4.56
C LEU A 180 -7.01 -12.11 -4.38
N ILE A 181 -6.99 -12.74 -3.19
CA ILE A 181 -6.10 -13.85 -2.89
C ILE A 181 -6.92 -15.14 -2.91
N GLU A 182 -6.47 -16.07 -3.72
CA GLU A 182 -7.08 -17.40 -3.88
C GLU A 182 -5.99 -18.48 -3.80
N PRO A 183 -6.38 -19.78 -3.63
CA PRO A 183 -5.44 -20.87 -3.77
C PRO A 183 -4.77 -20.86 -5.14
N ALA A 184 -3.47 -21.12 -5.17
CA ALA A 184 -2.76 -21.35 -6.41
C ALA A 184 -3.19 -22.69 -7.04
N GLU A 185 -3.26 -22.72 -8.37
CA GLU A 185 -3.56 -23.91 -9.14
C GLU A 185 -2.34 -24.82 -9.26
N GLU A 186 -2.51 -26.02 -9.77
CA GLU A 186 -1.41 -26.95 -10.01
C GLU A 186 -0.38 -26.32 -10.97
N GLY A 187 0.88 -26.28 -10.56
CA GLY A 187 1.98 -25.68 -11.31
C GLY A 187 2.20 -24.18 -11.04
N GLU A 188 1.29 -23.50 -10.37
CA GLU A 188 1.48 -22.11 -9.95
C GLU A 188 2.25 -22.02 -8.64
N ILE A 189 3.04 -20.96 -8.48
CA ILE A 189 3.87 -20.72 -7.28
C ILE A 189 3.22 -19.70 -6.35
N GLY A 190 2.74 -18.58 -6.90
CA GLY A 190 2.15 -17.49 -6.12
C GLY A 190 3.11 -16.87 -5.11
N PHE A 191 2.69 -16.77 -3.84
CA PHE A 191 3.53 -16.22 -2.78
C PHE A 191 4.66 -17.17 -2.40
N ILE A 192 5.88 -16.61 -2.27
CA ILE A 192 7.10 -17.36 -2.00
C ILE A 192 7.54 -17.13 -0.56
N ASP A 193 7.76 -15.87 -0.17
CA ASP A 193 8.31 -15.51 1.12
C ASP A 193 8.07 -14.05 1.49
N TYR A 194 8.27 -13.71 2.75
CA TYR A 194 8.13 -12.35 3.26
C TYR A 194 9.04 -12.07 4.45
N VAL A 195 9.36 -10.79 4.64
CA VAL A 195 10.03 -10.27 5.85
C VAL A 195 9.26 -9.03 6.31
N HIS A 196 8.76 -9.05 7.55
CA HIS A 196 8.13 -7.89 8.19
C HIS A 196 8.85 -7.57 9.48
N GLU A 197 9.06 -6.27 9.74
CA GLU A 197 9.70 -5.77 10.96
C GLU A 197 8.97 -4.54 11.47
N ILE A 198 8.98 -4.34 12.79
CA ILE A 198 8.52 -3.12 13.44
C ILE A 198 9.61 -2.58 14.38
N ASP A 199 9.67 -1.26 14.48
CA ASP A 199 10.49 -0.53 15.45
C ASP A 199 9.63 0.55 16.10
N GLY A 200 9.06 0.23 17.25
CA GLY A 200 8.14 1.12 17.98
C GLY A 200 8.78 2.44 18.45
N SER A 201 10.11 2.54 18.46
CA SER A 201 10.80 3.80 18.80
C SER A 201 10.57 4.90 17.76
N GLY A 202 10.15 4.53 16.55
CA GLY A 202 9.86 5.45 15.45
C GLY A 202 8.57 6.25 15.59
N GLY A 203 7.70 5.91 16.53
CA GLY A 203 6.39 6.54 16.69
C GLY A 203 6.42 8.06 16.91
N VAL A 204 7.51 8.60 17.45
CA VAL A 204 7.68 10.06 17.64
C VAL A 204 8.04 10.79 16.34
N SER A 205 8.56 10.08 15.33
CA SER A 205 9.07 10.68 14.09
C SER A 205 8.04 10.77 12.97
N LEU A 206 6.99 9.96 13.03
CA LEU A 206 5.89 9.99 12.06
C LEU A 206 4.61 9.52 12.74
N ASN A 207 3.70 10.45 13.03
CA ASN A 207 2.47 10.18 13.77
C ASN A 207 1.36 11.21 13.48
N MET A 208 0.19 10.94 14.01
CA MET A 208 -0.92 11.88 14.18
C MET A 208 -1.34 11.79 15.65
N PRO A 209 -0.91 12.73 16.51
CA PRO A 209 -0.99 12.55 17.96
C PRO A 209 -2.39 12.73 18.55
N GLY A 210 -3.33 13.37 17.84
CA GLY A 210 -4.70 13.62 18.30
C GLY A 210 -5.73 12.61 17.76
N GLY A 211 -6.83 12.49 18.46
CA GLY A 211 -7.98 11.64 18.07
C GLY A 211 -7.98 10.23 18.63
N GLY A 212 -6.86 9.79 19.24
CA GLY A 212 -6.75 8.50 19.93
C GLY A 212 -7.04 8.60 21.43
N SER A 213 -6.90 7.48 22.13
CA SER A 213 -7.15 7.39 23.59
C SER A 213 -6.15 8.19 24.43
N LEU A 214 -4.94 8.42 23.93
CA LEU A 214 -3.93 9.23 24.62
C LEU A 214 -4.29 10.73 24.59
N ASN A 215 -4.75 11.21 23.44
CA ASN A 215 -5.17 12.59 23.23
C ASN A 215 -6.55 12.60 22.53
N PRO A 216 -7.64 12.42 23.27
CA PRO A 216 -8.99 12.47 22.69
C PRO A 216 -9.26 13.82 22.03
N SER A 217 -10.20 13.85 21.08
CA SER A 217 -10.58 15.07 20.35
C SER A 217 -11.19 16.11 21.30
N THR A 218 -10.57 17.28 21.38
CA THR A 218 -11.00 18.45 22.13
C THR A 218 -10.68 19.72 21.33
N HIS A 219 -11.26 20.87 21.71
CA HIS A 219 -10.87 22.14 21.10
C HIS A 219 -9.35 22.39 21.22
N GLU A 220 -8.76 22.07 22.37
CA GLU A 220 -7.31 22.21 22.58
C GLU A 220 -6.49 21.37 21.60
N THR A 221 -6.85 20.08 21.35
CA THR A 221 -6.12 19.23 20.41
C THR A 221 -6.29 19.67 18.97
N VAL A 222 -7.44 20.27 18.62
CA VAL A 222 -7.67 20.89 17.30
C VAL A 222 -6.82 22.15 17.15
N ASP A 223 -6.83 23.05 18.12
CA ASP A 223 -6.07 24.31 18.10
C ASP A 223 -4.55 24.04 18.02
N LYS A 224 -4.07 22.95 18.66
CA LYS A 224 -2.69 22.48 18.58
C LYS A 224 -2.37 21.68 17.31
N LYS A 225 -3.32 21.57 16.36
CA LYS A 225 -3.15 20.85 15.09
C LYS A 225 -2.74 19.37 15.26
N MET A 226 -3.11 18.74 16.38
CA MET A 226 -2.72 17.35 16.68
C MET A 226 -3.43 16.32 15.80
N HIS A 227 -4.44 16.71 15.01
CA HIS A 227 -5.21 15.86 14.10
C HIS A 227 -4.64 15.85 12.67
N TYR A 228 -3.41 16.32 12.48
CA TYR A 228 -2.68 16.27 11.23
C TYR A 228 -1.46 15.35 11.32
N ILE A 229 -0.94 14.97 10.17
CA ILE A 229 0.30 14.18 10.06
C ILE A 229 1.48 15.07 10.49
N HIS A 230 2.24 14.61 11.48
CA HIS A 230 3.51 15.19 11.90
C HIS A 230 4.66 14.28 11.47
N GLN A 231 5.68 14.84 10.81
CA GLN A 231 6.79 14.08 10.25
C GLN A 231 8.13 14.76 10.48
N ASP A 232 9.08 14.05 11.13
CA ASP A 232 10.50 14.33 10.99
C ASP A 232 11.02 13.72 9.69
N GLY A 233 11.03 14.52 8.62
CA GLY A 233 11.38 14.03 7.29
C GLY A 233 12.80 13.44 7.21
N GLN A 234 13.76 13.90 8.05
CA GLN A 234 15.12 13.38 8.05
C GLN A 234 15.20 11.99 8.70
N ALA A 235 14.55 11.82 9.86
CA ALA A 235 14.49 10.53 10.55
C ALA A 235 13.77 9.49 9.72
N VAL A 236 12.60 9.84 9.16
CA VAL A 236 11.81 8.96 8.28
C VAL A 236 12.58 8.56 7.02
N TYR A 237 13.26 9.51 6.36
CA TYR A 237 14.07 9.22 5.17
C TYR A 237 15.21 8.23 5.48
N LYS A 238 15.98 8.49 6.54
CA LYS A 238 17.10 7.61 6.96
C LYS A 238 16.60 6.19 7.29
N PHE A 239 15.48 6.10 8.01
CA PHE A 239 14.86 4.82 8.35
C PHE A 239 14.43 4.08 7.06
N ALA A 240 13.65 4.73 6.20
CA ALA A 240 13.10 4.12 5.00
C ALA A 240 14.18 3.59 4.05
N VAL A 241 15.22 4.39 3.75
CA VAL A 241 16.33 3.96 2.89
C VAL A 241 17.05 2.74 3.46
N ARG A 242 17.32 2.74 4.76
CA ARG A 242 18.01 1.64 5.42
C ARG A 242 17.14 0.39 5.48
N LYS A 243 15.91 0.52 5.99
CA LYS A 243 15.04 -0.62 6.30
C LYS A 243 14.45 -1.28 5.06
N MET A 244 14.04 -0.51 4.06
CA MET A 244 13.60 -1.11 2.80
C MET A 244 14.71 -1.97 2.18
N ALA A 245 15.95 -1.48 2.18
CA ALA A 245 17.08 -2.23 1.69
C ALA A 245 17.37 -3.48 2.55
N GLU A 246 17.28 -3.39 3.88
CA GLU A 246 17.50 -4.53 4.80
C GLU A 246 16.45 -5.64 4.59
N VAL A 247 15.15 -5.31 4.60
CA VAL A 247 14.08 -6.32 4.48
C VAL A 247 14.04 -6.95 3.09
N THR A 248 14.34 -6.18 2.03
CA THR A 248 14.45 -6.70 0.67
C THR A 248 15.64 -7.62 0.49
N THR A 249 16.82 -7.23 0.99
CA THR A 249 18.01 -8.08 0.96
C THR A 249 17.76 -9.41 1.71
N LYS A 250 17.19 -9.34 2.91
CA LYS A 250 16.88 -10.54 3.72
C LYS A 250 15.97 -11.53 3.00
N VAL A 251 14.88 -11.07 2.36
CA VAL A 251 13.97 -11.97 1.65
C VAL A 251 14.62 -12.58 0.41
N LEU A 252 15.45 -11.81 -0.31
CA LEU A 252 16.16 -12.32 -1.49
C LEU A 252 17.23 -13.34 -1.11
N GLU A 253 18.10 -13.01 -0.15
CA GLU A 253 19.15 -13.92 0.34
C GLU A 253 18.58 -15.23 0.86
N ARG A 254 17.49 -15.18 1.63
CA ARG A 254 16.82 -16.36 2.18
C ARG A 254 16.30 -17.31 1.08
N ASN A 255 15.96 -16.76 -0.07
CA ASN A 255 15.46 -17.53 -1.22
C ASN A 255 16.53 -17.80 -2.30
N GLY A 256 17.78 -17.41 -2.06
CA GLY A 256 18.88 -17.64 -2.99
C GLY A 256 18.74 -16.90 -4.32
N VAL A 257 18.07 -15.71 -4.32
CA VAL A 257 17.87 -14.87 -5.50
C VAL A 257 18.52 -13.51 -5.31
N THR A 258 18.79 -12.84 -6.43
CA THR A 258 19.40 -11.50 -6.48
C THR A 258 18.46 -10.51 -7.15
N GLY A 259 18.78 -9.23 -7.12
CA GLY A 259 18.03 -8.21 -7.86
C GLY A 259 17.99 -8.46 -9.36
N ALA A 260 19.01 -9.11 -9.94
CA ALA A 260 19.08 -9.45 -11.36
C ALA A 260 18.05 -10.52 -11.77
N ASP A 261 17.63 -11.38 -10.83
CA ASP A 261 16.64 -12.44 -11.06
C ASP A 261 15.19 -11.91 -11.03
N LEU A 262 14.97 -10.70 -10.50
CA LEU A 262 13.65 -10.09 -10.39
C LEU A 262 13.17 -9.60 -11.76
N GLY A 263 11.95 -9.97 -12.12
CA GLY A 263 11.24 -9.41 -13.27
C GLY A 263 10.73 -7.99 -13.00
N CYS A 264 10.28 -7.72 -11.76
CA CYS A 264 9.72 -6.43 -11.39
C CYS A 264 9.95 -6.11 -9.90
N PHE A 265 10.31 -4.86 -9.59
CA PHE A 265 10.35 -4.32 -8.23
C PHE A 265 9.28 -3.24 -8.07
N ILE A 266 8.35 -3.46 -7.15
CA ILE A 266 7.21 -2.57 -6.89
C ILE A 266 7.27 -2.06 -5.45
N PRO A 267 8.07 -1.01 -5.18
CA PRO A 267 8.17 -0.42 -3.85
C PRO A 267 7.02 0.53 -3.55
N HIS A 268 6.77 0.75 -2.25
CA HIS A 268 5.98 1.87 -1.78
C HIS A 268 6.49 3.20 -2.36
N GLN A 269 5.59 4.04 -2.82
CA GLN A 269 5.85 5.30 -3.49
C GLN A 269 5.93 6.46 -2.48
N ALA A 270 6.91 6.41 -1.57
CA ALA A 270 7.10 7.47 -0.56
C ALA A 270 7.86 8.68 -1.11
N ASN A 271 8.92 8.40 -1.86
CA ASN A 271 9.86 9.39 -2.40
C ASN A 271 10.73 8.71 -3.46
N LYS A 272 10.87 9.34 -4.63
CA LYS A 272 11.68 8.79 -5.74
C LYS A 272 13.12 8.46 -5.32
N ARG A 273 13.71 9.28 -4.44
CA ARG A 273 15.08 9.06 -3.94
C ARG A 273 15.20 7.81 -3.09
N ILE A 274 14.19 7.49 -2.27
CA ILE A 274 14.16 6.25 -1.47
C ILE A 274 14.07 5.05 -2.41
N ILE A 275 13.17 5.09 -3.40
CA ILE A 275 12.98 4.03 -4.39
C ILE A 275 14.29 3.74 -5.12
N THR A 276 14.92 4.79 -5.68
CA THR A 276 16.17 4.67 -6.42
C THR A 276 17.30 4.13 -5.56
N ALA A 277 17.45 4.63 -4.32
CA ALA A 277 18.49 4.15 -3.41
C ALA A 277 18.33 2.67 -3.07
N THR A 278 17.09 2.19 -2.84
CA THR A 278 16.81 0.77 -2.58
C THR A 278 17.12 -0.07 -3.81
N ALA A 279 16.65 0.33 -5.00
CA ALA A 279 16.88 -0.38 -6.26
C ALA A 279 18.39 -0.50 -6.58
N THR A 280 19.15 0.59 -6.39
CA THR A 280 20.60 0.60 -6.58
C THR A 280 21.29 -0.39 -5.64
N ARG A 281 20.89 -0.45 -4.38
CA ARG A 281 21.48 -1.38 -3.40
C ARG A 281 21.18 -2.84 -3.73
N LEU A 282 20.04 -3.12 -4.36
CA LEU A 282 19.65 -4.46 -4.82
C LEU A 282 20.31 -4.85 -6.15
N GLY A 283 21.02 -3.93 -6.81
CA GLY A 283 21.59 -4.16 -8.15
C GLY A 283 20.52 -4.33 -9.23
N MET A 284 19.35 -3.68 -9.03
CA MET A 284 18.24 -3.76 -9.98
C MET A 284 18.50 -2.96 -11.25
N ASP A 285 18.05 -3.50 -12.38
CA ASP A 285 17.88 -2.72 -13.60
C ASP A 285 16.81 -1.65 -13.38
N PRO A 286 17.11 -0.34 -13.57
CA PRO A 286 16.14 0.74 -13.41
C PRO A 286 14.84 0.56 -14.20
N GLU A 287 14.89 -0.11 -15.36
CA GLU A 287 13.71 -0.37 -16.20
C GLU A 287 12.72 -1.36 -15.56
N ARG A 288 13.17 -2.16 -14.61
CA ARG A 288 12.35 -3.10 -13.85
C ARG A 288 11.82 -2.53 -12.53
N VAL A 289 12.14 -1.28 -12.22
CA VAL A 289 11.69 -0.57 -11.03
C VAL A 289 10.48 0.29 -11.36
N ILE A 290 9.38 0.08 -10.65
CA ILE A 290 8.15 0.83 -10.89
C ILE A 290 8.17 2.13 -10.09
N ILE A 291 7.98 3.23 -10.80
CA ILE A 291 7.89 4.58 -10.24
C ILE A 291 6.68 5.27 -10.86
N ASN A 292 5.69 5.63 -10.03
CA ASN A 292 4.49 6.38 -10.44
C ASN A 292 4.15 7.52 -9.46
N ILE A 293 5.07 7.79 -8.52
CA ILE A 293 4.91 8.83 -7.50
C ILE A 293 4.70 10.22 -8.09
N GLU A 294 5.23 10.49 -9.27
CA GLU A 294 5.06 11.76 -9.97
C GLU A 294 3.60 12.11 -10.23
N LYS A 295 2.77 11.09 -10.47
CA LYS A 295 1.36 11.21 -10.83
C LYS A 295 0.43 11.14 -9.61
N TYR A 296 0.78 10.34 -8.61
CA TYR A 296 -0.14 10.05 -7.52
C TYR A 296 0.31 10.60 -6.16
N GLY A 297 1.57 11.07 -6.04
CA GLY A 297 2.15 11.40 -4.76
C GLY A 297 2.30 10.16 -3.87
N ASN A 298 2.42 10.38 -2.56
CA ASN A 298 2.45 9.31 -1.58
C ASN A 298 1.01 8.94 -1.15
N THR A 299 0.48 7.87 -1.71
CA THR A 299 -0.86 7.33 -1.36
C THR A 299 -0.80 6.27 -0.26
N SER A 300 0.29 6.24 0.53
CA SER A 300 0.46 5.34 1.69
C SER A 300 0.19 3.87 1.32
N SER A 301 -0.78 3.20 1.97
CA SER A 301 -1.12 1.79 1.72
C SER A 301 -1.65 1.52 0.30
N GLY A 302 -2.22 2.52 -0.38
CA GLY A 302 -2.70 2.40 -1.77
C GLY A 302 -1.59 2.38 -2.81
N SER A 303 -0.37 2.77 -2.45
CA SER A 303 0.70 3.03 -3.42
C SER A 303 1.22 1.78 -4.15
N ILE A 304 1.34 0.66 -3.47
CA ILE A 304 1.82 -0.59 -4.08
C ILE A 304 0.80 -1.14 -5.09
N PRO A 305 -0.49 -1.32 -4.77
CA PRO A 305 -1.44 -1.79 -5.78
C PRO A 305 -1.60 -0.82 -6.96
N LEU A 306 -1.54 0.50 -6.75
CA LEU A 306 -1.49 1.48 -7.84
C LEU A 306 -0.22 1.33 -8.70
N ALA A 307 0.92 1.00 -8.10
CA ALA A 307 2.14 0.73 -8.83
C ALA A 307 2.10 -0.63 -9.56
N MET A 308 1.39 -1.64 -9.03
CA MET A 308 1.12 -2.89 -9.75
C MET A 308 0.33 -2.63 -11.04
N GLU A 309 -0.76 -1.85 -10.98
CA GLU A 309 -1.53 -1.47 -12.17
C GLU A 309 -0.66 -0.73 -13.19
N THR A 310 0.12 0.27 -12.73
CA THR A 310 1.08 0.98 -13.58
C THR A 310 2.07 0.02 -14.25
N ALA A 311 2.56 -0.99 -13.53
CA ALA A 311 3.48 -1.99 -14.09
C ALA A 311 2.82 -2.83 -15.19
N ILE A 312 1.56 -3.21 -15.02
CA ILE A 312 0.77 -3.93 -16.02
C ILE A 312 0.54 -3.05 -17.25
N GLU A 313 0.07 -1.81 -17.06
CA GLU A 313 -0.17 -0.84 -18.14
C GLU A 313 1.09 -0.55 -18.98
N GLN A 314 2.26 -0.51 -18.33
CA GLN A 314 3.55 -0.34 -18.99
C GLN A 314 4.11 -1.62 -19.63
N GLY A 315 3.43 -2.76 -19.47
CA GLY A 315 3.91 -4.07 -19.95
C GLY A 315 5.16 -4.58 -19.22
N LYS A 316 5.46 -4.02 -18.03
CA LYS A 316 6.62 -4.36 -17.19
C LYS A 316 6.33 -5.48 -16.18
N LEU A 317 5.07 -5.85 -16.02
CA LEU A 317 4.64 -6.95 -15.15
C LEU A 317 3.85 -7.96 -15.98
N LYS A 318 4.35 -9.20 -16.03
CA LYS A 318 3.79 -10.27 -16.84
C LYS A 318 3.65 -11.56 -16.03
N LYS A 319 2.70 -12.42 -16.40
CA LYS A 319 2.56 -13.74 -15.80
C LYS A 319 3.92 -14.49 -15.81
N GLY A 320 4.25 -15.05 -14.67
CA GLY A 320 5.51 -15.76 -14.46
C GLY A 320 6.67 -14.90 -13.97
N ASP A 321 6.53 -13.57 -13.89
CA ASP A 321 7.58 -12.71 -13.35
C ASP A 321 7.79 -12.94 -11.85
N LEU A 322 9.06 -12.93 -11.43
CA LEU A 322 9.43 -12.87 -10.03
C LEU A 322 9.35 -11.42 -9.55
N VAL A 323 8.45 -11.16 -8.62
CA VAL A 323 8.10 -9.81 -8.16
C VAL A 323 8.53 -9.62 -6.71
N LEU A 324 9.14 -8.47 -6.45
CA LEU A 324 9.44 -8.01 -5.10
C LEU A 324 8.59 -6.78 -4.77
N LEU A 325 7.79 -6.86 -3.72
CA LEU A 325 7.09 -5.74 -3.10
C LEU A 325 7.87 -5.30 -1.88
N ALA A 326 7.94 -3.99 -1.61
CA ALA A 326 8.57 -3.48 -0.38
C ALA A 326 7.94 -2.18 0.09
N ALA A 327 7.80 -2.03 1.40
CA ALA A 327 7.31 -0.82 2.04
C ALA A 327 8.07 -0.48 3.31
N ALA A 328 8.10 0.80 3.65
CA ALA A 328 8.47 1.31 4.95
C ALA A 328 7.52 2.46 5.33
N GLY A 329 7.10 2.53 6.58
CA GLY A 329 6.09 3.49 7.02
C GLY A 329 6.15 3.82 8.51
N ALA A 330 5.14 4.58 8.93
CA ALA A 330 4.95 4.94 10.34
C ALA A 330 4.93 3.71 11.24
N GLY A 331 5.47 3.89 12.43
CA GLY A 331 5.52 2.85 13.44
C GLY A 331 6.85 2.86 14.22
N PHE A 332 8.05 2.69 13.69
CA PHE A 332 8.20 2.40 12.28
C PHE A 332 7.83 0.97 11.90
N THR A 333 7.34 0.81 10.69
CA THR A 333 7.07 -0.50 10.09
C THR A 333 7.87 -0.68 8.80
N SER A 334 8.24 -1.90 8.46
CA SER A 334 8.84 -2.24 7.17
C SER A 334 8.48 -3.66 6.75
N GLY A 335 8.37 -3.89 5.45
CA GLY A 335 8.04 -5.21 4.93
C GLY A 335 8.50 -5.40 3.50
N ALA A 336 8.83 -6.65 3.15
CA ALA A 336 9.07 -7.09 1.80
C ALA A 336 8.35 -8.42 1.56
N VAL A 337 7.80 -8.58 0.35
CA VAL A 337 7.10 -9.79 -0.10
C VAL A 337 7.68 -10.21 -1.44
N LEU A 338 8.07 -11.48 -1.54
CA LEU A 338 8.54 -12.10 -2.78
C LEU A 338 7.44 -13.04 -3.30
N LEU A 339 7.06 -12.87 -4.56
CA LEU A 339 6.01 -13.67 -5.16
C LEU A 339 6.28 -13.92 -6.65
N ARG A 340 5.65 -14.97 -7.19
CA ARG A 340 5.49 -15.19 -8.62
C ARG A 340 4.15 -14.58 -9.05
N TRP A 341 4.19 -13.74 -10.08
CA TRP A 341 2.99 -13.12 -10.62
C TRP A 341 2.22 -14.12 -11.49
N GLU A 342 0.93 -14.36 -11.18
CA GLU A 342 0.16 -15.45 -11.80
C GLU A 342 -1.05 -14.97 -12.63
N ILE A 343 -1.16 -13.63 -12.87
CA ILE A 343 -2.22 -13.06 -13.72
C ILE A 343 -1.67 -12.25 -14.89
#